data_cfa2264c41c09b39d69bbeb24443c46c
#
_entry.id   cfa2264c41c09b39d69bbeb24443c46c
#
_cell.length_a   1.000
_cell.length_b   1.000
_cell.length_c   1.000
_cell.angle_alpha   90.00
_cell.angle_beta   90.00
_cell.angle_gamma   90.00
#
_symmetry.space_group_name_H-M   'P 1'
#
loop_
_entity.id
_entity.type
_entity.pdbx_description
1 polymer ?
#
loop_
_entity_poly.entity_id
_entity_poly.type
_entity_poly.pdbx_seq_one_letter_code
_entity_poly.pdbx_strand_id
1 'polypeptide(L)'
;MPEQKKKSKAVIKQSSLLPPDPTPSLLIDRDEWITQAVDGFITKSTSCKFIYQVILETLWPKGHGIPGPIIDREAIRNAVDTAKGKPYLDVFRRLRELQGEEGFLGIIKQGAKYQLIDTNISPKKTPRTTLSDDKWAVVLEHYNGVCAACGSLPSENGFQQDHKVPRSRGGTDALTNWQP
;
A
#
# COMPACT_ATOMS: atom_id res chain seq x y z
N MET A 1 -53.42 12.95 -51.53
CA MET A 1 -53.49 11.97 -50.45
C MET A 1 -52.10 11.40 -50.22
N PRO A 2 -51.40 11.67 -49.12
CA PRO A 2 -50.06 11.12 -48.86
C PRO A 2 -50.15 9.88 -47.98
N GLU A 3 -49.41 8.86 -48.41
CA GLU A 3 -49.23 7.56 -47.77
C GLU A 3 -48.56 7.68 -46.40
N GLN A 4 -49.18 7.07 -45.40
CA GLN A 4 -48.59 6.94 -44.08
C GLN A 4 -47.61 5.76 -44.03
N LYS A 5 -46.30 6.05 -43.92
CA LYS A 5 -45.26 5.05 -43.62
C LYS A 5 -45.39 4.61 -42.17
N LYS A 6 -45.81 3.36 -41.95
CA LYS A 6 -45.74 2.67 -40.65
C LYS A 6 -44.28 2.47 -40.22
N LYS A 7 -43.86 3.13 -39.15
CA LYS A 7 -42.57 2.84 -38.48
C LYS A 7 -42.74 1.57 -37.64
N SER A 8 -42.07 0.51 -38.00
CA SER A 8 -41.94 -0.70 -37.21
C SER A 8 -41.05 -0.40 -36.00
N LYS A 9 -41.58 -0.58 -34.77
CA LYS A 9 -40.79 -0.54 -33.52
C LYS A 9 -39.97 -1.82 -33.45
N ALA A 10 -38.65 -1.69 -33.52
CA ALA A 10 -37.74 -2.78 -33.16
C ALA A 10 -37.83 -3.05 -31.67
N VAL A 11 -38.27 -4.24 -31.33
CA VAL A 11 -38.25 -4.75 -29.93
C VAL A 11 -36.80 -5.15 -29.62
N ILE A 12 -36.11 -4.32 -28.84
CA ILE A 12 -34.80 -4.68 -28.29
C ILE A 12 -35.05 -5.74 -27.21
N LYS A 13 -34.70 -6.98 -27.52
CA LYS A 13 -34.60 -8.04 -26.52
C LYS A 13 -33.49 -7.64 -25.53
N GLN A 14 -33.86 -7.21 -24.33
CA GLN A 14 -32.94 -7.14 -23.21
C GLN A 14 -32.51 -8.57 -22.89
N SER A 15 -31.34 -8.95 -23.37
CA SER A 15 -30.62 -10.10 -22.87
C SER A 15 -30.28 -9.79 -21.39
N SER A 16 -30.91 -10.50 -20.47
CA SER A 16 -30.54 -10.48 -19.06
C SER A 16 -29.15 -11.11 -18.95
N LEU A 17 -28.11 -10.26 -18.99
CA LEU A 17 -26.80 -10.66 -18.54
C LEU A 17 -26.88 -10.81 -17.01
N LEU A 18 -27.13 -12.04 -16.58
CA LEU A 18 -26.79 -12.42 -15.20
C LEU A 18 -25.30 -12.09 -15.03
N PRO A 19 -24.92 -11.45 -13.91
CA PRO A 19 -23.51 -11.29 -13.61
C PRO A 19 -22.88 -12.69 -13.63
N PRO A 20 -21.65 -12.84 -14.17
CA PRO A 20 -20.98 -14.12 -14.16
C PRO A 20 -20.95 -14.62 -12.70
N ASP A 21 -21.30 -15.92 -12.53
CA ASP A 21 -21.15 -16.56 -11.23
C ASP A 21 -19.77 -16.22 -10.66
N PRO A 22 -19.67 -15.84 -9.37
CA PRO A 22 -18.38 -15.57 -8.78
C PRO A 22 -17.52 -16.81 -9.01
N THR A 23 -16.48 -16.67 -9.81
CA THR A 23 -15.47 -17.70 -10.00
C THR A 23 -15.12 -18.20 -8.60
N PRO A 24 -15.21 -19.55 -8.33
CA PRO A 24 -14.85 -20.03 -7.01
C PRO A 24 -13.44 -19.54 -6.72
N SER A 25 -13.32 -18.59 -5.80
CA SER A 25 -12.02 -18.15 -5.33
C SER A 25 -11.34 -19.42 -4.85
N LEU A 26 -10.24 -19.80 -5.48
CA LEU A 26 -9.34 -20.82 -4.96
C LEU A 26 -9.29 -20.56 -3.47
N LEU A 27 -9.72 -21.54 -2.66
CA LEU A 27 -9.73 -21.42 -1.21
C LEU A 27 -8.28 -21.27 -0.79
N ILE A 28 -7.82 -20.02 -0.75
CA ILE A 28 -6.47 -19.71 -0.31
C ILE A 28 -6.44 -20.05 1.17
N ASP A 29 -5.56 -20.95 1.56
CA ASP A 29 -5.33 -21.24 2.96
C ASP A 29 -4.90 -19.96 3.67
N ARG A 30 -5.64 -19.56 4.72
CA ARG A 30 -5.42 -18.32 5.45
C ARG A 30 -3.99 -18.22 6.03
N ASP A 31 -3.54 -19.30 6.65
CA ASP A 31 -2.27 -19.28 7.38
C ASP A 31 -1.11 -19.31 6.37
N GLU A 32 -1.27 -20.01 5.25
CA GLU A 32 -0.34 -19.96 4.13
C GLU A 32 -0.27 -18.57 3.51
N TRP A 33 -1.42 -17.92 3.27
CA TRP A 33 -1.45 -16.57 2.73
C TRP A 33 -0.77 -15.55 3.67
N ILE A 34 -1.05 -15.60 4.98
CA ILE A 34 -0.39 -14.73 5.96
C ILE A 34 1.12 -14.91 5.91
N THR A 35 1.59 -16.14 5.84
CA THR A 35 3.03 -16.45 5.72
C THR A 35 3.62 -15.85 4.46
N GLN A 36 2.98 -16.04 3.31
CA GLN A 36 3.43 -15.47 2.04
C GLN A 36 3.44 -13.93 2.06
N ALA A 37 2.40 -13.30 2.64
CA ALA A 37 2.32 -11.85 2.77
C ALA A 37 3.45 -11.29 3.65
N VAL A 38 3.75 -11.94 4.76
CA VAL A 38 4.84 -11.55 5.68
C VAL A 38 6.20 -11.77 5.04
N ASP A 39 6.41 -12.87 4.33
CA ASP A 39 7.68 -13.19 3.68
C ASP A 39 7.93 -12.34 2.42
N GLY A 40 6.88 -11.99 1.70
CA GLY A 40 6.95 -11.03 0.60
C GLY A 40 7.35 -9.62 1.04
N PHE A 41 7.22 -9.33 2.34
CA PHE A 41 7.63 -8.05 2.89
C PHE A 41 9.14 -8.01 3.15
N ILE A 42 9.89 -7.15 2.44
CA ILE A 42 11.35 -7.06 2.57
C ILE A 42 11.73 -6.44 3.93
N THR A 43 11.70 -7.22 4.98
CA THR A 43 12.34 -6.87 6.24
C THR A 43 13.26 -8.00 6.68
N LYS A 44 14.45 -7.65 7.14
CA LYS A 44 15.38 -8.62 7.73
C LYS A 44 15.07 -8.89 9.20
N SER A 45 14.24 -8.05 9.82
CA SER A 45 13.95 -8.11 11.25
C SER A 45 12.85 -9.14 11.55
N THR A 46 13.19 -10.21 12.22
CA THR A 46 12.25 -11.23 12.72
C THR A 46 11.19 -10.61 13.63
N SER A 47 11.56 -9.63 14.45
CA SER A 47 10.61 -8.92 15.32
C SER A 47 9.56 -8.15 14.52
N CYS A 48 9.93 -7.54 13.37
CA CYS A 48 8.97 -6.88 12.51
C CYS A 48 8.03 -7.88 11.81
N LYS A 49 8.56 -9.02 11.33
CA LYS A 49 7.75 -10.08 10.73
C LYS A 49 6.69 -10.60 11.70
N PHE A 50 7.06 -10.83 12.94
CA PHE A 50 6.12 -11.21 14.00
C PHE A 50 4.98 -10.19 14.16
N ILE A 51 5.30 -8.90 14.18
CA ILE A 51 4.27 -7.85 14.31
C ILE A 51 3.34 -7.83 13.10
N TYR A 52 3.87 -7.97 11.88
CA TYR A 52 3.05 -8.06 10.66
C TYR A 52 2.11 -9.25 10.70
N GLN A 53 2.61 -10.41 11.15
CA GLN A 53 1.79 -11.60 11.31
C GLN A 53 0.61 -11.34 12.25
N VAL A 54 0.87 -10.81 13.45
CA VAL A 54 -0.19 -10.50 14.44
C VAL A 54 -1.23 -9.52 13.88
N ILE A 55 -0.78 -8.49 13.15
CA ILE A 55 -1.70 -7.53 12.51
C ILE A 55 -2.60 -8.24 11.49
N LEU A 56 -2.03 -9.08 10.64
CA LEU A 56 -2.79 -9.81 9.61
C LEU A 56 -3.73 -10.84 10.22
N GLU A 57 -3.32 -11.56 11.25
CA GLU A 57 -4.17 -12.48 12.00
C GLU A 57 -5.36 -11.76 12.66
N THR A 58 -5.15 -10.53 13.10
CA THR A 58 -6.21 -9.68 13.67
C THR A 58 -7.19 -9.21 12.59
N LEU A 59 -6.68 -8.81 11.41
CA LEU A 59 -7.51 -8.36 10.29
C LEU A 59 -8.24 -9.52 9.57
N TRP A 60 -7.71 -10.73 9.68
CA TRP A 60 -8.34 -11.94 9.17
C TRP A 60 -8.34 -13.05 10.23
N PRO A 61 -9.26 -13.00 11.22
CA PRO A 61 -9.38 -14.03 12.25
C PRO A 61 -9.74 -15.39 11.65
N LYS A 62 -9.36 -16.47 12.33
CA LYS A 62 -9.74 -17.84 11.94
C LYS A 62 -11.26 -17.98 11.82
N GLY A 63 -11.70 -18.68 10.80
CA GLY A 63 -13.12 -18.90 10.53
C GLY A 63 -13.84 -17.75 9.82
N HIS A 64 -13.16 -16.65 9.49
CA HIS A 64 -13.73 -15.58 8.68
C HIS A 64 -13.29 -15.71 7.22
N GLY A 65 -14.19 -15.30 6.32
CA GLY A 65 -13.89 -15.16 4.89
C GLY A 65 -13.22 -13.81 4.56
N ILE A 66 -12.99 -13.58 3.28
CA ILE A 66 -12.61 -12.27 2.73
C ILE A 66 -13.84 -11.71 2.01
N PRO A 67 -14.21 -10.45 2.28
CA PRO A 67 -13.56 -9.48 3.18
C PRO A 67 -13.57 -9.90 4.65
N GLY A 68 -12.46 -9.63 5.35
CA GLY A 68 -12.36 -9.83 6.79
C GLY A 68 -13.28 -8.88 7.58
N PRO A 69 -13.36 -9.00 8.90
CA PRO A 69 -14.14 -8.09 9.73
C PRO A 69 -13.54 -6.67 9.73
N ILE A 70 -14.39 -5.69 10.02
CA ILE A 70 -13.94 -4.31 10.24
C ILE A 70 -13.40 -4.20 11.67
N ILE A 71 -12.11 -3.93 11.80
CA ILE A 71 -11.39 -3.91 13.09
C ILE A 71 -11.02 -2.47 13.46
N ASP A 72 -11.30 -2.10 14.71
CA ASP A 72 -10.91 -0.81 15.25
C ASP A 72 -9.38 -0.74 15.45
N ARG A 73 -8.84 0.45 15.27
CA ARG A 73 -7.42 0.76 15.42
C ARG A 73 -6.85 0.30 16.78
N GLU A 74 -7.59 0.54 17.85
CA GLU A 74 -7.13 0.18 19.19
C GLU A 74 -7.18 -1.35 19.43
N ALA A 75 -8.11 -2.06 18.80
CA ALA A 75 -8.13 -3.53 18.84
C ALA A 75 -6.87 -4.12 18.19
N ILE A 76 -6.40 -3.55 17.07
CA ILE A 76 -5.14 -3.96 16.43
C ILE A 76 -3.96 -3.69 17.37
N ARG A 77 -3.91 -2.53 18.03
CA ARG A 77 -2.87 -2.21 19.01
C ARG A 77 -2.87 -3.23 20.15
N ASN A 78 -4.02 -3.45 20.78
CA ASN A 78 -4.16 -4.36 21.89
C ASN A 78 -3.74 -5.79 21.54
N ALA A 79 -4.07 -6.26 20.34
CA ALA A 79 -3.63 -7.58 19.87
C ALA A 79 -2.09 -7.67 19.79
N VAL A 80 -1.43 -6.64 19.24
CA VAL A 80 0.03 -6.59 19.15
C VAL A 80 0.68 -6.49 20.54
N ASP A 81 0.17 -5.63 21.41
CA ASP A 81 0.68 -5.43 22.76
C ASP A 81 0.56 -6.73 23.57
N THR A 82 -0.59 -7.41 23.47
CA THR A 82 -0.82 -8.71 24.10
C THR A 82 0.16 -9.76 23.58
N ALA A 83 0.31 -9.89 22.28
CA ALA A 83 1.21 -10.87 21.68
C ALA A 83 2.69 -10.62 22.02
N LYS A 84 3.08 -9.35 22.21
CA LYS A 84 4.43 -8.97 22.64
C LYS A 84 4.65 -9.07 24.15
N GLY A 85 3.59 -9.10 24.95
CA GLY A 85 3.67 -9.00 26.40
C GLY A 85 4.08 -7.62 26.92
N LYS A 86 4.10 -6.59 26.07
CA LYS A 86 4.43 -5.19 26.43
C LYS A 86 3.94 -4.22 25.34
N PRO A 87 3.71 -2.93 25.71
CA PRO A 87 3.33 -1.91 24.74
C PRO A 87 4.32 -1.78 23.59
N TYR A 88 3.77 -1.65 22.35
CA TYR A 88 4.56 -1.44 21.15
C TYR A 88 4.12 -0.15 20.43
N LEU A 89 4.99 0.85 20.41
CA LEU A 89 4.63 2.20 19.94
C LEU A 89 4.41 2.29 18.43
N ASP A 90 5.09 1.45 17.63
CA ASP A 90 5.14 1.55 16.17
C ASP A 90 4.06 0.72 15.44
N VAL A 91 3.01 0.22 16.13
CA VAL A 91 1.97 -0.63 15.52
C VAL A 91 1.41 -0.01 14.23
N PHE A 92 1.06 1.27 14.28
CA PHE A 92 0.43 1.95 13.12
C PHE A 92 1.40 2.27 12.01
N ARG A 93 2.68 2.39 12.30
CA ARG A 93 3.72 2.44 11.28
C ARG A 93 3.78 1.11 10.54
N ARG A 94 3.80 -0.02 11.27
CA ARG A 94 3.80 -1.37 10.68
C ARG A 94 2.55 -1.65 9.84
N LEU A 95 1.39 -1.22 10.32
CA LEU A 95 0.15 -1.34 9.56
C LEU A 95 0.18 -0.54 8.24
N ARG A 96 0.71 0.69 8.26
CA ARG A 96 0.90 1.49 7.03
C ARG A 96 1.90 0.85 6.07
N GLU A 97 2.96 0.23 6.59
CA GLU A 97 3.94 -0.49 5.79
C GLU A 97 3.30 -1.69 5.07
N LEU A 98 2.38 -2.40 5.73
CA LEU A 98 1.60 -3.49 5.10
C LEU A 98 0.64 -2.98 4.02
N GLN A 99 -0.04 -1.86 4.26
CA GLN A 99 -0.88 -1.25 3.24
C GLN A 99 -0.05 -0.83 2.03
N GLY A 100 1.16 -0.26 2.28
CA GLY A 100 1.97 0.43 1.28
C GLY A 100 1.30 1.69 0.74
N GLU A 101 2.05 2.59 0.14
CA GLU A 101 1.50 3.81 -0.47
C GLU A 101 0.64 3.49 -1.71
N GLU A 102 0.83 2.33 -2.32
CA GLU A 102 0.12 1.87 -3.53
C GLU A 102 -0.62 0.54 -3.30
N GLY A 103 -0.93 0.19 -2.04
CA GLY A 103 -1.71 -0.99 -1.71
C GLY A 103 -0.94 -2.31 -1.86
N PHE A 104 0.11 -2.51 -1.05
CA PHE A 104 0.82 -3.80 -1.01
C PHE A 104 -0.12 -4.95 -0.66
N LEU A 105 -1.02 -4.72 0.28
CA LEU A 105 -2.11 -5.63 0.62
C LEU A 105 -3.45 -4.90 0.49
N GLY A 106 -4.50 -5.66 0.21
CA GLY A 106 -5.88 -5.16 0.12
C GLY A 106 -6.45 -4.73 1.48
N ILE A 107 -5.77 -3.85 2.20
CA ILE A 107 -6.19 -3.29 3.48
C ILE A 107 -6.73 -1.88 3.27
N ILE A 108 -8.02 -1.68 3.51
CA ILE A 108 -8.64 -0.35 3.48
C ILE A 108 -8.71 0.26 4.88
N LYS A 109 -8.69 1.59 4.92
CA LYS A 109 -8.84 2.38 6.13
C LYS A 109 -10.07 3.28 6.00
N GLN A 110 -10.95 3.24 6.99
CA GLN A 110 -12.13 4.11 7.12
C GLN A 110 -12.11 4.76 8.51
N GLY A 111 -11.64 6.00 8.59
CA GLY A 111 -11.44 6.68 9.86
C GLY A 111 -10.43 5.95 10.75
N ALA A 112 -10.86 5.48 11.91
CA ALA A 112 -10.04 4.70 12.84
C ALA A 112 -10.15 3.17 12.64
N LYS A 113 -10.87 2.71 11.61
CA LYS A 113 -11.13 1.29 11.36
C LYS A 113 -10.37 0.79 10.13
N TYR A 114 -10.05 -0.50 10.15
CA TYR A 114 -9.31 -1.19 9.09
C TYR A 114 -10.01 -2.49 8.71
N GLN A 115 -9.89 -2.89 7.46
CA GLN A 115 -10.46 -4.13 6.94
C GLN A 115 -9.55 -4.69 5.85
N LEU A 116 -9.28 -5.98 5.87
CA LEU A 116 -8.68 -6.71 4.76
C LEU A 116 -9.79 -7.08 3.78
N ILE A 117 -9.74 -6.54 2.55
CA ILE A 117 -10.81 -6.69 1.56
C ILE A 117 -10.51 -7.71 0.46
N ASP A 118 -9.26 -7.98 0.21
CA ASP A 118 -8.83 -8.99 -0.76
C ASP A 118 -7.48 -9.61 -0.37
N THR A 119 -7.13 -10.70 -1.05
CA THR A 119 -5.89 -11.45 -0.82
C THR A 119 -4.83 -11.21 -1.88
N ASN A 120 -5.00 -10.23 -2.76
CA ASN A 120 -4.01 -9.90 -3.75
C ASN A 120 -2.79 -9.26 -3.06
N ILE A 121 -1.62 -9.86 -3.27
CA ILE A 121 -0.35 -9.32 -2.82
C ILE A 121 0.27 -8.61 -3.99
N SER A 122 0.29 -7.28 -3.96
CA SER A 122 0.99 -6.50 -4.98
C SER A 122 2.51 -6.69 -4.83
N PRO A 123 3.25 -6.85 -5.93
CA PRO A 123 4.69 -6.95 -5.84
C PRO A 123 5.24 -5.70 -5.16
N LYS A 124 6.22 -5.89 -4.29
CA LYS A 124 6.86 -4.78 -3.60
C LYS A 124 7.47 -3.83 -4.62
N LYS A 125 7.23 -2.55 -4.42
CA LYS A 125 7.83 -1.51 -5.22
C LYS A 125 9.35 -1.58 -5.22
N THR A 126 9.90 -1.21 -6.37
CA THR A 126 11.32 -0.94 -6.58
C THR A 126 11.87 -0.13 -5.40
N PRO A 127 13.06 -0.48 -4.90
CA PRO A 127 13.74 0.31 -3.88
C PRO A 127 13.73 1.80 -4.24
N ARG A 128 13.73 2.64 -3.23
CA ARG A 128 13.83 4.10 -3.43
C ARG A 128 14.96 4.36 -4.41
N THR A 129 14.64 4.95 -5.55
CA THR A 129 15.66 5.33 -6.53
C THR A 129 16.55 6.38 -5.89
N THR A 130 17.85 6.12 -5.89
CA THR A 130 18.86 7.09 -5.48
C THR A 130 19.66 7.52 -6.70
N LEU A 131 20.15 8.75 -6.70
CA LEU A 131 21.10 9.20 -7.70
C LEU A 131 22.46 8.53 -7.46
N SER A 132 23.21 8.28 -8.54
CA SER A 132 24.63 7.98 -8.42
C SER A 132 25.40 9.16 -7.85
N ASP A 133 26.54 8.90 -7.26
CA ASP A 133 27.35 9.95 -6.61
C ASP A 133 27.69 11.12 -7.55
N ASP A 134 28.00 10.83 -8.81
CA ASP A 134 28.27 11.87 -9.83
C ASP A 134 27.07 12.79 -10.07
N LYS A 135 25.88 12.19 -10.19
CA LYS A 135 24.63 12.94 -10.39
C LYS A 135 24.24 13.70 -9.14
N TRP A 136 24.51 13.11 -7.98
CA TRP A 136 24.24 13.75 -6.71
C TRP A 136 25.17 14.95 -6.49
N ALA A 137 26.45 14.87 -6.89
CA ALA A 137 27.38 15.98 -6.84
C ALA A 137 26.87 17.19 -7.65
N VAL A 138 26.30 16.98 -8.84
CA VAL A 138 25.70 18.04 -9.65
C VAL A 138 24.53 18.71 -8.92
N VAL A 139 23.69 17.92 -8.23
CA VAL A 139 22.59 18.48 -7.43
C VAL A 139 23.13 19.29 -6.27
N LEU A 140 24.13 18.79 -5.54
CA LEU A 140 24.76 19.52 -4.41
C LEU A 140 25.41 20.83 -4.88
N GLU A 141 26.08 20.84 -6.02
CA GLU A 141 26.66 22.05 -6.60
C GLU A 141 25.59 23.09 -6.92
N HIS A 142 24.45 22.66 -7.51
CA HIS A 142 23.32 23.58 -7.78
C HIS A 142 22.76 24.23 -6.51
N TYR A 143 22.83 23.57 -5.36
CA TYR A 143 22.39 24.09 -4.07
C TYR A 143 23.54 24.71 -3.23
N ASN A 144 24.71 24.91 -3.82
CA ASN A 144 25.91 25.43 -3.13
C ASN A 144 26.29 24.61 -1.87
N GLY A 145 25.98 23.30 -1.88
CA GLY A 145 26.30 22.41 -0.76
C GLY A 145 25.51 22.67 0.53
N VAL A 146 24.31 23.27 0.44
CA VAL A 146 23.45 23.53 1.61
C VAL A 146 22.08 22.86 1.44
N CYS A 147 21.40 22.57 2.55
CA CYS A 147 20.06 22.00 2.55
C CYS A 147 19.05 22.91 1.87
N ALA A 148 18.28 22.37 0.93
CA ALA A 148 17.23 23.10 0.22
C ALA A 148 16.13 23.67 1.12
N ALA A 149 15.87 23.01 2.26
CA ALA A 149 14.79 23.39 3.17
C ALA A 149 15.21 24.42 4.23
N CYS A 150 16.42 24.28 4.81
CA CYS A 150 16.84 25.12 5.93
C CYS A 150 18.17 25.85 5.72
N GLY A 151 18.86 25.63 4.60
CA GLY A 151 20.14 26.26 4.29
C GLY A 151 21.32 25.77 5.14
N SER A 152 21.15 24.73 5.98
CA SER A 152 22.25 24.23 6.80
C SER A 152 23.26 23.43 5.98
N LEU A 153 24.49 23.36 6.49
CA LEU A 153 25.54 22.47 5.99
C LEU A 153 25.20 21.00 6.28
N PRO A 154 25.80 20.04 5.55
CA PRO A 154 25.57 18.63 5.79
C PRO A 154 25.99 18.20 7.20
N SER A 155 25.28 17.24 7.78
CA SER A 155 25.72 16.53 8.97
C SER A 155 26.86 15.56 8.64
N GLU A 156 27.43 14.90 9.66
CA GLU A 156 28.45 13.86 9.48
C GLU A 156 28.02 12.73 8.51
N ASN A 157 26.72 12.49 8.40
CA ASN A 157 26.14 11.50 7.48
C ASN A 157 25.79 12.08 6.09
N GLY A 158 26.17 13.30 5.79
CA GLY A 158 25.82 13.99 4.55
C GLY A 158 24.37 14.43 4.47
N PHE A 159 23.90 14.71 3.26
CA PHE A 159 22.51 15.02 2.97
C PHE A 159 21.72 13.78 2.53
N GLN A 160 20.44 13.74 2.88
CA GLN A 160 19.51 12.79 2.28
C GLN A 160 19.08 13.27 0.89
N GLN A 161 19.10 12.36 -0.08
CA GLN A 161 18.54 12.60 -1.40
C GLN A 161 17.01 12.62 -1.33
N ASP A 162 16.37 13.72 -1.68
CA ASP A 162 14.91 13.81 -1.67
C ASP A 162 14.37 14.40 -2.98
N HIS A 163 13.10 14.11 -3.29
CA HIS A 163 12.42 14.68 -4.44
C HIS A 163 11.68 15.98 -4.07
N LYS A 164 11.86 17.06 -4.85
CA LYS A 164 11.07 18.30 -4.71
C LYS A 164 9.56 18.01 -4.83
N VAL A 165 9.19 17.26 -5.86
CA VAL A 165 7.86 16.73 -6.05
C VAL A 165 7.93 15.23 -5.79
N PRO A 166 7.27 14.70 -4.75
CA PRO A 166 7.26 13.28 -4.46
C PRO A 166 6.72 12.45 -5.62
N ARG A 167 7.26 11.25 -5.84
CA ARG A 167 6.80 10.33 -6.90
C ARG A 167 5.31 10.00 -6.76
N SER A 168 4.80 9.89 -5.54
CA SER A 168 3.37 9.70 -5.26
C SER A 168 2.48 10.86 -5.74
N ARG A 169 3.07 12.01 -6.03
CA ARG A 169 2.40 13.20 -6.60
C ARG A 169 2.79 13.47 -8.06
N GLY A 170 3.31 12.46 -8.77
CA GLY A 170 3.71 12.57 -10.17
C GLY A 170 5.12 13.13 -10.39
N GLY A 171 5.95 13.23 -9.34
CA GLY A 171 7.35 13.63 -9.47
C GLY A 171 8.15 12.59 -10.27
N THR A 172 9.09 13.06 -11.08
CA THR A 172 9.98 12.26 -11.92
C THR A 172 11.37 12.10 -11.28
N ASP A 173 12.18 11.17 -11.78
CA ASP A 173 13.58 10.98 -11.37
C ASP A 173 14.55 11.89 -12.16
N ALA A 174 14.05 12.93 -12.84
CA ALA A 174 14.89 13.94 -13.49
C ALA A 174 15.76 14.69 -12.45
N LEU A 175 17.00 15.01 -12.80
CA LEU A 175 17.94 15.70 -11.90
C LEU A 175 17.36 16.99 -11.30
N THR A 176 16.54 17.70 -12.07
CA THR A 176 15.88 18.95 -11.64
C THR A 176 14.85 18.74 -10.53
N ASN A 177 14.41 17.50 -10.29
CA ASN A 177 13.45 17.15 -9.24
C ASN A 177 14.11 16.67 -7.94
N TRP A 178 15.45 16.70 -7.84
CA TRP A 178 16.17 16.29 -6.63
C TRP A 178 16.66 17.50 -5.83
N GLN A 179 16.77 17.30 -4.52
CA GLN A 179 17.23 18.32 -3.56
C GLN A 179 17.95 17.68 -2.36
N PRO A 180 18.91 18.38 -1.76
CA PRO A 180 19.58 17.99 -0.51
C PRO A 180 18.77 18.38 0.72
#